data_5a1801b1b76470fd55642095edc19bd3
#
_entry.id   5a1801b1b76470fd55642095edc19bd3
#
_cell.length_a   1.000
_cell.length_b   1.000
_cell.length_c   1.000
_cell.angle_alpha   90.00
_cell.angle_beta   90.00
_cell.angle_gamma   90.00
#
_symmetry.space_group_name_H-M   'P 1'
#
loop_
_entity.id
_entity.type
_entity.pdbx_description
1 polymer ?
#
loop_
_entity_poly.entity_id
_entity_poly.type
_entity_poly.pdbx_seq_one_letter_code
_entity_poly.pdbx_strand_id
1 'polypeptide(L)'
;MKVFSTVFLVAILIFSTSLVYANPKKSGITPEQEHMEMLYPTVLVRLARGSGSGTVIYSELNEEQEYESYVLTNYHVIQNSVKITKVWSSEKNEHVETESRLPVNIDLWEYNNFSTAIGTMGRIADIMAYDKSRDLALLRVKDRERQMPYVATLYPEGLDEGPWIFQTVYAVGAGLGKPPFPTMGLLDGYGSDQDGKELYLSSSPIIFGNSGGRLYVFSPRRTYELIGVPSMVSAYGWGNVVSHMAWSRPIAEIRIFLRENKYGFILGDEPEPEEEEVEDAS
;
A
#
# COMPACT_ATOMS: atom_id res chain seq x y z
N MET A 1 -11.33 -19.30 -88.68
CA MET A 1 -10.39 -19.08 -87.59
C MET A 1 -11.20 -18.63 -86.41
N LYS A 2 -11.43 -19.50 -85.39
CA LYS A 2 -12.14 -19.15 -84.17
C LYS A 2 -11.09 -19.04 -83.06
N VAL A 3 -10.93 -17.83 -82.49
CA VAL A 3 -10.02 -17.58 -81.39
C VAL A 3 -10.80 -17.85 -80.09
N PHE A 4 -10.39 -18.87 -79.33
CA PHE A 4 -10.87 -19.14 -78.01
C PHE A 4 -10.10 -18.28 -77.02
N SER A 5 -10.81 -17.37 -76.37
CA SER A 5 -10.25 -16.59 -75.26
C SER A 5 -10.50 -17.34 -73.95
N THR A 6 -9.46 -17.84 -73.31
CA THR A 6 -9.54 -18.54 -72.03
C THR A 6 -9.38 -17.48 -70.95
N VAL A 7 -10.48 -17.25 -70.20
CA VAL A 7 -10.47 -16.38 -69.01
C VAL A 7 -10.00 -17.23 -67.81
N PHE A 8 -8.82 -16.90 -67.29
CA PHE A 8 -8.33 -17.46 -66.02
C PHE A 8 -8.97 -16.70 -64.86
N LEU A 9 -9.85 -17.36 -64.11
CA LEU A 9 -10.45 -16.83 -62.88
C LEU A 9 -9.47 -17.16 -61.73
N VAL A 10 -8.76 -16.15 -61.22
CA VAL A 10 -7.93 -16.28 -60.05
C VAL A 10 -8.81 -16.05 -58.81
N ALA A 11 -9.19 -17.10 -58.12
CA ALA A 11 -9.86 -16.98 -56.83
C ALA A 11 -8.83 -16.64 -55.71
N ILE A 12 -8.84 -15.38 -55.29
CA ILE A 12 -8.07 -14.97 -54.10
C ILE A 12 -8.84 -15.42 -52.86
N LEU A 13 -8.39 -16.51 -52.24
CA LEU A 13 -8.84 -16.88 -50.89
C LEU A 13 -8.21 -15.92 -49.89
N ILE A 14 -9.01 -14.94 -49.44
CA ILE A 14 -8.63 -14.10 -48.30
C ILE A 14 -8.88 -14.92 -47.03
N PHE A 15 -7.84 -15.56 -46.53
CA PHE A 15 -7.83 -16.07 -45.15
C PHE A 15 -7.81 -14.87 -44.20
N SER A 16 -8.98 -14.46 -43.70
CA SER A 16 -9.05 -13.60 -42.54
C SER A 16 -8.61 -14.39 -41.31
N THR A 17 -7.31 -14.42 -41.01
CA THR A 17 -6.83 -14.80 -39.68
C THR A 17 -7.27 -13.70 -38.74
N SER A 18 -8.39 -13.90 -38.06
CA SER A 18 -8.70 -13.16 -36.85
C SER A 18 -7.58 -13.50 -35.85
N LEU A 19 -6.59 -12.61 -35.76
CA LEU A 19 -5.68 -12.56 -34.62
C LEU A 19 -6.55 -12.29 -33.39
N VAL A 20 -7.00 -13.37 -32.74
CA VAL A 20 -7.45 -13.28 -31.37
C VAL A 20 -6.21 -12.85 -30.59
N TYR A 21 -6.15 -11.57 -30.24
CA TYR A 21 -5.25 -11.10 -29.20
C TYR A 21 -5.69 -11.82 -27.92
N ALA A 22 -5.21 -13.03 -27.72
CA ALA A 22 -5.22 -13.65 -26.42
C ALA A 22 -4.32 -12.75 -25.56
N ASN A 23 -4.93 -11.95 -24.69
CA ASN A 23 -4.22 -11.42 -23.55
C ASN A 23 -3.44 -12.58 -22.96
N PRO A 24 -2.08 -12.51 -22.83
CA PRO A 24 -1.35 -13.60 -22.23
C PRO A 24 -1.98 -13.80 -20.85
N LYS A 25 -2.82 -14.83 -20.72
CA LYS A 25 -3.35 -15.23 -19.42
C LYS A 25 -2.14 -15.41 -18.55
N LYS A 26 -1.96 -14.56 -17.53
CA LYS A 26 -1.05 -14.85 -16.43
C LYS A 26 -1.48 -16.23 -15.94
N SER A 27 -0.77 -17.28 -16.33
CA SER A 27 -1.24 -18.65 -16.20
C SER A 27 -1.47 -18.96 -14.73
N GLY A 28 -2.74 -19.05 -14.34
CA GLY A 28 -3.16 -19.49 -13.01
C GLY A 28 -3.54 -18.42 -11.99
N ILE A 29 -3.61 -17.14 -12.35
CA ILE A 29 -4.17 -16.09 -11.48
C ILE A 29 -5.61 -15.83 -11.92
N THR A 30 -6.51 -15.82 -10.95
CA THR A 30 -7.91 -15.47 -11.19
C THR A 30 -8.15 -13.98 -10.93
N PRO A 31 -9.14 -13.34 -11.58
CA PRO A 31 -9.55 -11.98 -11.24
C PRO A 31 -9.92 -11.83 -9.76
N GLU A 32 -10.48 -12.88 -9.16
CA GLU A 32 -10.80 -12.93 -7.73
C GLU A 32 -9.55 -12.78 -6.87
N GLN A 33 -8.49 -13.50 -7.18
CA GLN A 33 -7.22 -13.39 -6.48
C GLN A 33 -6.65 -11.97 -6.58
N GLU A 34 -6.69 -11.33 -7.76
CA GLU A 34 -6.23 -9.94 -7.93
C GLU A 34 -7.01 -8.97 -7.03
N HIS A 35 -8.33 -9.16 -6.90
CA HIS A 35 -9.15 -8.32 -6.03
C HIS A 35 -8.86 -8.57 -4.56
N MET A 36 -8.80 -9.83 -4.13
CA MET A 36 -8.55 -10.20 -2.73
C MET A 36 -7.17 -9.76 -2.24
N GLU A 37 -6.14 -9.91 -3.06
CA GLU A 37 -4.77 -9.63 -2.65
C GLU A 37 -4.38 -8.16 -2.84
N MET A 38 -4.93 -7.46 -3.84
CA MET A 38 -4.54 -6.09 -4.13
C MET A 38 -5.59 -5.03 -3.78
N LEU A 39 -6.87 -5.28 -4.05
CA LEU A 39 -7.89 -4.24 -3.95
C LEU A 39 -8.50 -4.17 -2.55
N TYR A 40 -8.99 -5.30 -2.05
CA TYR A 40 -9.80 -5.36 -0.83
C TYR A 40 -9.06 -5.01 0.46
N PRO A 41 -7.77 -5.32 0.64
CA PRO A 41 -7.04 -4.85 1.81
C PRO A 41 -6.82 -3.32 1.86
N THR A 42 -7.21 -2.55 0.81
CA THR A 42 -7.06 -1.09 0.77
C THR A 42 -8.21 -0.40 1.51
N VAL A 43 -7.89 0.52 2.40
CA VAL A 43 -8.86 1.35 3.12
C VAL A 43 -8.69 2.82 2.77
N LEU A 44 -9.74 3.61 2.92
CA LEU A 44 -9.66 5.06 2.92
C LEU A 44 -9.40 5.53 4.35
N VAL A 45 -8.32 6.27 4.57
CA VAL A 45 -8.05 6.96 5.83
C VAL A 45 -8.62 8.35 5.74
N ARG A 46 -9.63 8.63 6.57
CA ARG A 46 -10.39 9.89 6.55
C ARG A 46 -10.17 10.69 7.81
N LEU A 47 -9.83 11.97 7.63
CA LEU A 47 -9.63 12.93 8.67
C LEU A 47 -10.67 14.04 8.57
N ALA A 48 -10.71 14.93 9.57
CA ALA A 48 -11.58 16.11 9.54
C ALA A 48 -11.30 17.02 8.32
N ARG A 49 -10.05 17.03 7.83
CA ARG A 49 -9.65 17.75 6.61
C ARG A 49 -8.71 16.86 5.81
N GLY A 50 -9.20 16.39 4.66
CA GLY A 50 -8.44 15.55 3.76
C GLY A 50 -8.63 14.04 4.00
N SER A 51 -8.09 13.28 3.09
CA SER A 51 -8.09 11.82 3.14
C SER A 51 -6.86 11.28 2.41
N GLY A 52 -6.51 10.05 2.72
CA GLY A 52 -5.51 9.27 2.02
C GLY A 52 -5.91 7.80 2.01
N SER A 53 -5.01 6.98 1.60
CA SER A 53 -5.18 5.53 1.60
C SER A 53 -4.53 4.91 2.83
N GLY A 54 -4.92 3.70 3.15
CA GLY A 54 -4.27 2.82 4.11
C GLY A 54 -4.28 1.38 3.61
N THR A 55 -3.51 0.57 4.29
CA THR A 55 -3.29 -0.83 3.94
C THR A 55 -3.43 -1.69 5.18
N VAL A 56 -4.38 -2.61 5.21
CA VAL A 56 -4.43 -3.63 6.25
C VAL A 56 -3.25 -4.57 6.05
N ILE A 57 -2.32 -4.60 7.02
CA ILE A 57 -1.09 -5.42 6.96
C ILE A 57 -1.06 -6.53 8.00
N TYR A 58 -2.00 -6.54 8.94
CA TYR A 58 -2.11 -7.54 9.99
C TYR A 58 -3.54 -7.59 10.54
N SER A 59 -4.05 -8.79 10.84
CA SER A 59 -5.32 -8.99 11.55
C SER A 59 -5.39 -10.41 12.09
N GLU A 60 -4.96 -10.60 13.34
CA GLU A 60 -4.89 -11.89 14.01
C GLU A 60 -5.48 -11.81 15.41
N LEU A 61 -5.87 -12.96 15.98
CA LEU A 61 -6.27 -13.05 17.39
C LEU A 61 -5.04 -12.99 18.29
N ASN A 62 -5.13 -12.18 19.33
CA ASN A 62 -4.15 -12.16 20.40
C ASN A 62 -4.45 -13.23 21.47
N GLU A 63 -3.67 -13.29 22.55
CA GLU A 63 -3.85 -14.22 23.66
C GLU A 63 -5.19 -14.04 24.39
N GLU A 64 -5.76 -12.84 24.36
CA GLU A 64 -7.04 -12.49 24.98
C GLU A 64 -8.25 -12.84 24.10
N GLN A 65 -8.02 -13.49 22.95
CA GLN A 65 -9.03 -13.82 21.94
C GLN A 65 -9.70 -12.58 21.31
N GLU A 66 -8.97 -11.48 21.23
CA GLU A 66 -9.39 -10.27 20.56
C GLU A 66 -8.57 -10.06 19.28
N TYR A 67 -9.19 -9.55 18.23
CA TYR A 67 -8.46 -9.24 17.01
C TYR A 67 -7.57 -8.01 17.16
N GLU A 68 -6.30 -8.17 16.81
CA GLU A 68 -5.39 -7.06 16.61
C GLU A 68 -5.23 -6.81 15.11
N SER A 69 -5.72 -5.66 14.66
CA SER A 69 -5.70 -5.31 13.25
C SER A 69 -4.95 -4.00 13.04
N TYR A 70 -3.98 -4.03 12.13
CA TYR A 70 -3.11 -2.90 11.86
C TYR A 70 -3.20 -2.43 10.42
N VAL A 71 -3.24 -1.10 10.25
CA VAL A 71 -3.28 -0.41 8.96
C VAL A 71 -2.03 0.45 8.81
N LEU A 72 -1.26 0.20 7.76
CA LEU A 72 -0.12 1.03 7.38
C LEU A 72 -0.59 2.18 6.49
N THR A 73 -0.09 3.39 6.73
CA THR A 73 -0.35 4.60 5.93
C THR A 73 0.86 5.54 5.97
N ASN A 74 0.77 6.70 5.31
CA ASN A 74 1.79 7.73 5.44
C ASN A 74 1.56 8.63 6.65
N TYR A 75 2.66 9.18 7.19
CA TYR A 75 2.59 10.18 8.26
C TYR A 75 1.85 11.44 7.81
N HIS A 76 2.15 11.98 6.62
CA HIS A 76 1.50 13.20 6.13
C HIS A 76 -0.03 13.05 5.99
N VAL A 77 -0.54 11.81 5.83
CA VAL A 77 -1.99 11.54 5.83
C VAL A 77 -2.58 11.82 7.20
N ILE A 78 -1.89 11.43 8.30
CA ILE A 78 -2.42 11.51 9.67
C ILE A 78 -1.89 12.71 10.49
N GLN A 79 -0.95 13.48 9.95
CA GLN A 79 -0.23 14.52 10.69
C GLN A 79 -1.12 15.54 11.41
N ASN A 80 -2.29 15.84 10.85
CA ASN A 80 -3.24 16.78 11.47
C ASN A 80 -3.96 16.19 12.70
N SER A 81 -3.87 14.87 12.91
CA SER A 81 -4.37 14.17 14.08
C SER A 81 -3.34 14.05 15.21
N VAL A 82 -2.07 14.40 14.93
CA VAL A 82 -0.99 14.46 15.93
C VAL A 82 -0.79 15.91 16.35
N LYS A 83 -0.97 16.20 17.63
CA LYS A 83 -0.81 17.54 18.21
C LYS A 83 0.29 17.53 19.25
N ILE A 84 1.27 18.40 19.07
CA ILE A 84 2.33 18.66 20.04
C ILE A 84 2.02 20.01 20.70
N THR A 85 1.84 20.00 22.01
CA THR A 85 1.58 21.19 22.82
C THR A 85 2.63 21.35 23.90
N LYS A 86 3.03 22.59 24.19
CA LYS A 86 3.93 22.89 25.31
C LYS A 86 3.08 23.15 26.54
N VAL A 87 3.24 22.31 27.55
CA VAL A 87 2.54 22.38 28.83
C VAL A 87 3.56 22.65 29.93
N TRP A 88 3.22 23.55 30.88
CA TRP A 88 4.09 23.79 32.04
C TRP A 88 4.09 22.54 32.95
N SER A 89 5.26 22.00 33.23
CA SER A 89 5.47 20.94 34.21
C SER A 89 5.95 21.54 35.53
N SER A 90 5.12 21.45 36.55
CA SER A 90 5.50 21.92 37.91
C SER A 90 6.60 21.06 38.53
N GLU A 91 6.70 19.79 38.13
CA GLU A 91 7.70 18.85 38.59
C GLU A 91 9.10 19.18 38.04
N LYS A 92 9.17 19.51 36.74
CA LYS A 92 10.43 19.85 36.06
C LYS A 92 10.75 21.35 36.08
N ASN A 93 9.78 22.19 36.50
CA ASN A 93 9.85 23.65 36.49
C ASN A 93 10.21 24.22 35.10
N GLU A 94 9.68 23.60 34.02
CA GLU A 94 9.90 23.97 32.64
C GLU A 94 8.69 23.62 31.76
N HIS A 95 8.66 24.16 30.53
CA HIS A 95 7.71 23.75 29.52
C HIS A 95 8.14 22.42 28.91
N VAL A 96 7.31 21.39 29.05
CA VAL A 96 7.47 20.07 28.40
C VAL A 96 6.57 19.95 27.20
N GLU A 97 7.05 19.31 26.16
CA GLU A 97 6.22 18.97 25.01
C GLU A 97 5.38 17.74 25.34
N THR A 98 4.07 17.88 25.16
CA THR A 98 3.12 16.79 25.32
C THR A 98 2.48 16.50 23.99
N GLU A 99 2.53 15.23 23.57
CA GLU A 99 1.92 14.74 22.36
C GLU A 99 0.51 14.19 22.65
N SER A 100 -0.44 14.55 21.82
CA SER A 100 -1.77 13.94 21.82
C SER A 100 -2.10 13.45 20.41
N ARG A 101 -2.64 12.23 20.32
CA ARG A 101 -3.04 11.58 19.07
C ARG A 101 -4.55 11.45 19.04
N LEU A 102 -5.19 12.09 18.08
CA LEU A 102 -6.62 11.96 17.85
C LEU A 102 -6.87 10.71 17.01
N PRO A 103 -7.87 9.90 17.34
CA PRO A 103 -8.26 8.77 16.51
C PRO A 103 -8.63 9.21 15.09
N VAL A 104 -8.40 8.34 14.12
CA VAL A 104 -8.74 8.55 12.71
C VAL A 104 -9.84 7.59 12.27
N ASN A 105 -10.63 7.98 11.26
CA ASN A 105 -11.59 7.09 10.66
C ASN A 105 -10.94 6.33 9.50
N ILE A 106 -11.24 5.04 9.41
CA ILE A 106 -10.91 4.23 8.26
C ILE A 106 -12.19 3.66 7.67
N ASP A 107 -12.32 3.72 6.35
CA ASP A 107 -13.46 3.17 5.63
C ASP A 107 -12.99 1.97 4.80
N LEU A 108 -13.56 0.80 5.09
CA LEU A 108 -13.41 -0.40 4.27
C LEU A 108 -14.47 -0.35 3.18
N TRP A 109 -14.06 -0.61 1.94
CA TRP A 109 -15.00 -0.67 0.84
C TRP A 109 -15.69 -2.03 0.78
N GLU A 110 -17.00 -2.01 0.54
CA GLU A 110 -17.80 -3.18 0.27
C GLU A 110 -18.06 -3.30 -1.23
N TYR A 111 -17.92 -4.50 -1.75
CA TYR A 111 -18.01 -4.76 -3.19
C TYR A 111 -19.07 -5.77 -3.51
N ASN A 112 -19.77 -5.54 -4.63
CA ASN A 112 -20.58 -6.51 -5.33
C ASN A 112 -19.91 -6.82 -6.67
N ASN A 113 -19.94 -8.09 -7.11
CA ASN A 113 -19.31 -8.50 -8.36
C ASN A 113 -17.86 -7.99 -8.51
N PHE A 114 -16.98 -8.36 -7.58
CA PHE A 114 -15.58 -7.98 -7.53
C PHE A 114 -15.33 -6.47 -7.41
N SER A 115 -15.47 -5.72 -8.49
CA SER A 115 -15.02 -4.32 -8.57
C SER A 115 -16.11 -3.28 -8.33
N THR A 116 -17.36 -3.70 -8.19
CA THR A 116 -18.47 -2.75 -8.00
C THR A 116 -18.58 -2.37 -6.54
N ALA A 117 -18.04 -1.20 -6.18
CA ALA A 117 -18.17 -0.66 -4.83
C ALA A 117 -19.65 -0.27 -4.57
N ILE A 118 -20.24 -0.81 -3.51
CA ILE A 118 -21.65 -0.58 -3.11
C ILE A 118 -21.78 0.23 -1.83
N GLY A 119 -20.72 0.33 -1.04
CA GLY A 119 -20.73 1.06 0.23
C GLY A 119 -19.39 1.05 0.92
N THR A 120 -19.36 1.60 2.12
CA THR A 120 -18.22 1.55 3.01
C THR A 120 -18.63 1.18 4.42
N MET A 121 -17.78 0.42 5.10
CA MET A 121 -17.90 0.12 6.51
C MET A 121 -16.86 0.95 7.28
N GLY A 122 -17.33 1.93 8.06
CA GLY A 122 -16.47 2.77 8.88
C GLY A 122 -15.93 2.05 10.11
N ARG A 123 -14.67 2.28 10.43
CA ARG A 123 -14.00 1.89 11.68
C ARG A 123 -13.23 3.08 12.23
N ILE A 124 -12.96 3.05 13.53
CA ILE A 124 -12.09 4.01 14.21
C ILE A 124 -10.76 3.33 14.47
N ALA A 125 -9.66 4.04 14.29
CA ALA A 125 -8.33 3.55 14.56
C ALA A 125 -7.52 4.55 15.40
N ASP A 126 -6.67 4.03 16.27
CA ASP A 126 -5.69 4.81 17.03
C ASP A 126 -4.36 4.86 16.28
N ILE A 127 -3.65 5.98 16.39
CA ILE A 127 -2.30 6.14 15.84
C ILE A 127 -1.32 5.52 16.84
N MET A 128 -0.74 4.38 16.50
CA MET A 128 0.18 3.64 17.37
C MET A 128 1.61 4.14 17.25
N ALA A 129 2.10 4.27 16.04
CA ALA A 129 3.44 4.75 15.73
C ALA A 129 3.43 5.61 14.47
N TYR A 130 4.42 6.49 14.37
CA TYR A 130 4.71 7.22 13.13
C TYR A 130 6.18 7.62 13.04
N ASP A 131 6.66 7.78 11.83
CA ASP A 131 7.99 8.32 11.51
C ASP A 131 7.85 9.40 10.45
N LYS A 132 8.23 10.63 10.82
CA LYS A 132 8.14 11.80 9.93
C LYS A 132 9.17 11.71 8.80
N SER A 133 10.35 11.20 9.08
CA SER A 133 11.45 11.13 8.11
C SER A 133 11.20 10.04 7.07
N ARG A 134 10.59 8.92 7.46
CA ARG A 134 10.15 7.86 6.54
C ARG A 134 8.78 8.12 5.93
N ASP A 135 8.04 9.12 6.44
CA ASP A 135 6.66 9.38 6.06
C ASP A 135 5.76 8.14 6.21
N LEU A 136 5.89 7.42 7.32
CA LEU A 136 5.12 6.23 7.64
C LEU A 136 4.33 6.40 8.94
N ALA A 137 3.17 5.75 9.03
CA ALA A 137 2.37 5.66 10.23
C ALA A 137 1.66 4.32 10.33
N LEU A 138 1.51 3.82 11.56
CA LEU A 138 0.81 2.59 11.89
C LEU A 138 -0.42 2.90 12.73
N LEU A 139 -1.57 2.41 12.29
CA LEU A 139 -2.86 2.58 12.94
C LEU A 139 -3.33 1.23 13.46
N ARG A 140 -3.94 1.21 14.67
CA ARG A 140 -4.62 0.02 15.21
C ARG A 140 -6.13 0.24 15.20
N VAL A 141 -6.86 -0.68 14.61
CA VAL A 141 -8.32 -0.66 14.56
C VAL A 141 -8.88 -0.89 15.97
N LYS A 142 -9.83 -0.06 16.41
CA LYS A 142 -10.44 -0.17 17.74
C LYS A 142 -11.43 -1.32 17.89
N ASP A 143 -12.07 -1.74 16.79
CA ASP A 143 -12.99 -2.87 16.77
C ASP A 143 -12.15 -4.15 16.86
N ARG A 144 -12.10 -4.73 18.07
CA ARG A 144 -11.33 -5.94 18.36
C ARG A 144 -12.20 -7.21 18.33
N GLU A 145 -13.50 -7.06 18.11
CA GLU A 145 -14.42 -8.19 18.01
C GLU A 145 -14.44 -8.81 16.61
N ARG A 146 -13.97 -8.07 15.59
CA ARG A 146 -14.07 -8.46 14.19
C ARG A 146 -12.72 -8.38 13.48
N GLN A 147 -12.38 -9.48 12.84
CA GLN A 147 -11.24 -9.53 11.92
C GLN A 147 -11.39 -8.58 10.76
N MET A 148 -10.31 -8.00 10.31
CA MET A 148 -10.23 -7.34 9.01
C MET A 148 -10.21 -8.44 7.93
N PRO A 149 -11.17 -8.46 7.00
CA PRO A 149 -11.41 -9.62 6.14
C PRO A 149 -10.28 -9.88 5.12
N TYR A 150 -9.49 -8.87 4.82
CA TYR A 150 -8.42 -8.95 3.83
C TYR A 150 -7.16 -8.26 4.34
N VAL A 151 -6.05 -8.97 4.28
CA VAL A 151 -4.73 -8.52 4.74
C VAL A 151 -3.75 -8.60 3.59
N ALA A 152 -2.91 -7.59 3.43
CA ALA A 152 -1.87 -7.58 2.40
C ALA A 152 -0.72 -8.48 2.79
N THR A 153 -0.24 -9.26 1.85
CA THR A 153 1.00 -10.00 2.00
C THR A 153 2.19 -9.06 1.80
N LEU A 154 3.09 -9.00 2.77
CA LEU A 154 4.32 -8.25 2.66
C LEU A 154 5.34 -9.05 1.84
N TYR A 155 6.13 -8.35 1.01
CA TYR A 155 7.23 -8.98 0.28
C TYR A 155 8.21 -9.59 1.29
N PRO A 156 8.66 -10.85 1.14
CA PRO A 156 9.47 -11.52 2.17
C PRO A 156 10.86 -10.91 2.30
N GLU A 157 11.46 -11.08 3.45
CA GLU A 157 12.87 -10.76 3.70
C GLU A 157 13.76 -11.92 3.25
N GLY A 158 15.00 -11.61 2.88
CA GLY A 158 16.00 -12.64 2.52
C GLY A 158 15.83 -13.26 1.15
N LEU A 159 14.94 -12.74 0.29
CA LEU A 159 15.00 -13.08 -1.12
C LEU A 159 16.15 -12.30 -1.76
N ASP A 160 17.14 -13.01 -2.26
CA ASP A 160 18.31 -12.43 -2.95
C ASP A 160 17.94 -11.69 -4.24
N GLU A 161 16.71 -11.88 -4.70
CA GLU A 161 16.22 -11.37 -5.96
C GLU A 161 15.02 -10.45 -5.76
N GLY A 162 15.21 -9.17 -5.96
CA GLY A 162 14.19 -8.19 -6.21
C GLY A 162 13.61 -7.47 -4.98
N PRO A 163 12.66 -6.55 -5.18
CA PRO A 163 12.15 -6.14 -6.49
C PRO A 163 13.23 -5.42 -7.32
N TRP A 164 13.24 -5.62 -8.62
CA TRP A 164 14.25 -5.02 -9.53
C TRP A 164 13.62 -4.14 -10.61
N ILE A 165 14.45 -3.28 -11.22
CA ILE A 165 14.04 -2.41 -12.34
C ILE A 165 13.49 -3.26 -13.50
N PHE A 166 12.48 -2.72 -14.21
CA PHE A 166 11.65 -3.36 -15.24
C PHE A 166 10.61 -4.37 -14.73
N GLN A 167 10.57 -4.66 -13.44
CA GLN A 167 9.49 -5.47 -12.90
C GLN A 167 8.15 -4.73 -12.99
N THR A 168 7.10 -5.42 -13.44
CA THR A 168 5.74 -4.86 -13.43
C THR A 168 5.28 -4.64 -12.00
N VAL A 169 4.81 -3.43 -11.72
CA VAL A 169 4.29 -3.04 -10.41
C VAL A 169 2.88 -2.46 -10.53
N TYR A 170 2.11 -2.60 -9.46
CA TYR A 170 0.73 -2.11 -9.36
C TYR A 170 0.62 -1.17 -8.18
N ALA A 171 0.24 0.08 -8.43
CA ALA A 171 -0.10 1.00 -7.35
C ALA A 171 -1.62 0.94 -7.09
N VAL A 172 -2.01 0.73 -5.84
CA VAL A 172 -3.42 0.65 -5.44
C VAL A 172 -3.69 1.62 -4.31
N GLY A 173 -4.73 2.43 -4.47
CA GLY A 173 -5.12 3.41 -3.47
C GLY A 173 -6.47 4.06 -3.78
N ALA A 174 -6.99 4.80 -2.81
CA ALA A 174 -8.25 5.53 -2.87
C ALA A 174 -8.04 6.95 -3.42
N GLY A 175 -7.55 7.05 -4.67
CA GLY A 175 -7.27 8.33 -5.31
C GLY A 175 -8.47 9.28 -5.31
N LEU A 176 -8.28 10.53 -4.87
CA LEU A 176 -9.31 11.56 -4.71
C LEU A 176 -10.49 11.12 -3.79
N GLY A 177 -10.24 10.20 -2.85
CA GLY A 177 -11.28 9.65 -1.98
C GLY A 177 -12.31 8.75 -2.67
N LYS A 178 -12.00 8.28 -3.87
CA LYS A 178 -12.83 7.32 -4.63
C LYS A 178 -12.57 5.90 -4.16
N PRO A 179 -13.43 4.93 -4.55
CA PRO A 179 -13.11 3.52 -4.34
C PRO A 179 -11.71 3.20 -4.83
N PRO A 180 -10.95 2.36 -4.10
CA PRO A 180 -9.61 1.96 -4.51
C PRO A 180 -9.59 1.40 -5.94
N PHE A 181 -8.57 1.75 -6.68
CA PHE A 181 -8.36 1.26 -8.03
C PHE A 181 -6.87 1.00 -8.27
N PRO A 182 -6.54 -0.02 -9.07
CA PRO A 182 -5.17 -0.32 -9.45
C PRO A 182 -4.74 0.52 -10.65
N THR A 183 -3.47 0.92 -10.63
CA THR A 183 -2.74 1.40 -11.80
C THR A 183 -1.50 0.54 -12.01
N MET A 184 -1.06 0.37 -13.25
CA MET A 184 0.06 -0.49 -13.59
C MET A 184 1.19 0.30 -14.24
N GLY A 185 2.42 -0.06 -13.91
CA GLY A 185 3.64 0.49 -14.49
C GLY A 185 4.82 -0.45 -14.26
N LEU A 186 6.01 0.11 -14.33
CA LEU A 186 7.26 -0.59 -14.05
C LEU A 186 7.89 -0.01 -12.77
N LEU A 187 8.72 -0.79 -12.12
CA LEU A 187 9.73 -0.27 -11.21
C LEU A 187 10.84 0.32 -12.07
N ASP A 188 11.00 1.66 -12.03
CA ASP A 188 11.88 2.39 -12.94
C ASP A 188 13.24 2.71 -12.32
N GLY A 189 13.32 2.74 -10.99
CA GLY A 189 14.57 3.07 -10.31
C GLY A 189 14.48 3.13 -8.80
N TYR A 190 15.63 3.43 -8.23
CA TYR A 190 15.84 3.64 -6.81
C TYR A 190 16.35 5.05 -6.59
N GLY A 191 15.98 5.66 -5.49
CA GLY A 191 16.43 6.98 -5.10
C GLY A 191 16.48 7.13 -3.60
N SER A 192 16.72 8.34 -3.13
CA SER A 192 16.61 8.70 -1.72
C SER A 192 15.99 10.09 -1.60
N ASP A 193 15.32 10.32 -0.48
CA ASP A 193 14.82 11.63 -0.12
C ASP A 193 15.90 12.53 0.49
N GLN A 194 15.49 13.71 0.96
CA GLN A 194 16.39 14.71 1.55
C GLN A 194 17.03 14.22 2.87
N ASP A 195 16.37 13.28 3.55
CA ASP A 195 16.85 12.68 4.80
C ASP A 195 17.69 11.41 4.54
N GLY A 196 17.98 11.09 3.25
CA GLY A 196 18.74 9.92 2.83
C GLY A 196 17.97 8.60 2.93
N LYS A 197 16.66 8.63 3.15
CA LYS A 197 15.82 7.43 3.20
C LYS A 197 15.51 6.94 1.79
N GLU A 198 15.54 5.62 1.62
CA GLU A 198 15.31 4.99 0.32
C GLU A 198 13.92 5.26 -0.25
N LEU A 199 13.86 5.34 -1.57
CA LEU A 199 12.65 5.49 -2.36
C LEU A 199 12.69 4.61 -3.60
N TYR A 200 11.55 4.05 -3.96
CA TYR A 200 11.31 3.42 -5.26
C TYR A 200 10.63 4.41 -6.20
N LEU A 201 11.17 4.55 -7.40
CA LEU A 201 10.51 5.25 -8.52
C LEU A 201 9.74 4.25 -9.34
N SER A 202 8.47 4.53 -9.62
CA SER A 202 7.66 3.71 -10.52
C SER A 202 6.87 4.55 -11.51
N SER A 203 6.60 3.99 -12.69
CA SER A 203 5.72 4.59 -13.71
C SER A 203 4.23 4.25 -13.52
N SER A 204 3.87 3.51 -12.46
CA SER A 204 2.46 3.32 -12.09
C SER A 204 1.84 4.67 -11.71
N PRO A 205 0.84 5.17 -12.46
CA PRO A 205 0.29 6.50 -12.18
C PRO A 205 -0.35 6.58 -10.80
N ILE A 206 0.01 7.60 -10.04
CA ILE A 206 -0.64 7.95 -8.77
C ILE A 206 -1.09 9.42 -8.78
N ILE A 207 -2.09 9.72 -7.95
CA ILE A 207 -2.63 11.07 -7.74
C ILE A 207 -2.86 11.30 -6.23
N PHE A 208 -3.29 12.51 -5.88
CA PHE A 208 -3.68 12.82 -4.51
C PHE A 208 -4.70 11.83 -3.96
N GLY A 209 -4.47 11.33 -2.76
CA GLY A 209 -5.27 10.29 -2.12
C GLY A 209 -4.69 8.87 -2.25
N ASN A 210 -3.76 8.62 -3.19
CA ASN A 210 -3.03 7.34 -3.24
C ASN A 210 -2.00 7.18 -2.11
N SER A 211 -1.59 8.27 -1.46
CA SER A 211 -0.69 8.25 -0.30
C SER A 211 -1.19 7.30 0.77
N GLY A 212 -0.31 6.43 1.29
CA GLY A 212 -0.65 5.38 2.24
C GLY A 212 -1.28 4.12 1.64
N GLY A 213 -1.54 4.12 0.33
CA GLY A 213 -1.88 2.93 -0.43
C GLY A 213 -0.68 2.00 -0.56
N ARG A 214 -0.59 1.28 -1.68
CA ARG A 214 0.47 0.28 -1.87
C ARG A 214 1.02 0.22 -3.25
N LEU A 215 2.28 -0.24 -3.31
CA LEU A 215 2.94 -0.71 -4.51
C LEU A 215 3.14 -2.21 -4.38
N TYR A 216 2.64 -2.97 -5.36
CA TYR A 216 2.72 -4.43 -5.40
C TYR A 216 3.58 -4.92 -6.54
N VAL A 217 4.18 -6.09 -6.33
CA VAL A 217 4.69 -6.96 -7.40
C VAL A 217 3.95 -8.29 -7.38
N PHE A 218 3.87 -8.93 -8.54
CA PHE A 218 3.55 -10.35 -8.59
C PHE A 218 4.84 -11.14 -8.41
N SER A 219 4.95 -11.86 -7.31
CA SER A 219 6.16 -12.55 -6.89
C SER A 219 6.27 -13.99 -7.47
N PRO A 220 7.46 -14.60 -7.40
CA PRO A 220 7.62 -16.02 -7.74
C PRO A 220 6.75 -16.95 -6.90
N ARG A 221 6.32 -16.54 -5.72
CA ARG A 221 5.38 -17.30 -4.87
C ARG A 221 3.95 -17.30 -5.41
N ARG A 222 3.70 -16.66 -6.56
CA ARG A 222 2.41 -16.57 -7.26
C ARG A 222 1.35 -15.82 -6.45
N THR A 223 1.76 -14.82 -5.71
CA THR A 223 0.91 -13.90 -4.95
C THR A 223 1.36 -12.45 -5.21
N TYR A 224 0.44 -11.51 -5.02
CA TYR A 224 0.77 -10.09 -5.06
C TYR A 224 1.29 -9.66 -3.69
N GLU A 225 2.48 -9.12 -3.66
CA GLU A 225 3.19 -8.76 -2.45
C GLU A 225 3.51 -7.28 -2.41
N LEU A 226 3.28 -6.68 -1.25
CA LEU A 226 3.56 -5.28 -0.98
C LEU A 226 5.07 -5.06 -0.93
N ILE A 227 5.57 -4.22 -1.83
CA ILE A 227 6.98 -3.80 -1.89
C ILE A 227 7.19 -2.36 -1.45
N GLY A 228 6.12 -1.57 -1.30
CA GLY A 228 6.23 -0.18 -0.87
C GLY A 228 4.91 0.52 -0.68
N VAL A 229 5.00 1.74 -0.12
CA VAL A 229 3.87 2.63 0.13
C VAL A 229 4.04 3.91 -0.69
N PRO A 230 3.14 4.21 -1.66
CA PRO A 230 3.15 5.48 -2.38
C PRO A 230 3.10 6.67 -1.43
N SER A 231 4.03 7.59 -1.57
CA SER A 231 4.23 8.72 -0.67
C SER A 231 4.23 10.05 -1.40
N MET A 232 4.89 10.11 -2.54
CA MET A 232 5.09 11.35 -3.28
C MET A 232 4.92 11.13 -4.78
N VAL A 233 4.63 12.21 -5.48
CA VAL A 233 4.63 12.27 -6.94
C VAL A 233 5.51 13.43 -7.38
N SER A 234 6.28 13.22 -8.46
CA SER A 234 7.09 14.29 -9.03
C SER A 234 6.22 15.41 -9.57
N ALA A 235 6.72 16.63 -9.44
CA ALA A 235 6.09 17.81 -10.02
C ALA A 235 7.15 18.70 -10.67
N TYR A 236 6.76 19.46 -11.71
CA TYR A 236 7.65 20.43 -12.34
C TYR A 236 6.96 21.80 -12.48
N GLY A 237 7.77 22.84 -12.63
CA GLY A 237 7.27 24.21 -12.75
C GLY A 237 6.41 24.62 -11.57
N TRP A 238 5.21 25.14 -11.83
CA TRP A 238 4.28 25.64 -10.81
C TRP A 238 3.38 24.57 -10.20
N GLY A 239 3.93 23.36 -9.94
CA GLY A 239 3.20 22.28 -9.29
C GLY A 239 2.45 21.35 -10.24
N ASN A 240 2.84 21.30 -11.51
CA ASN A 240 2.29 20.33 -12.46
C ASN A 240 2.72 18.91 -12.08
N VAL A 241 1.76 18.10 -11.68
CA VAL A 241 1.99 16.72 -11.25
C VAL A 241 2.35 15.83 -12.44
N VAL A 242 3.41 15.05 -12.29
CA VAL A 242 3.85 14.01 -13.23
C VAL A 242 3.45 12.65 -12.65
N SER A 243 2.20 12.24 -12.86
CA SER A 243 1.58 11.09 -12.18
C SER A 243 2.29 9.75 -12.39
N HIS A 244 3.03 9.61 -13.50
CA HIS A 244 3.84 8.42 -13.84
C HIS A 244 5.30 8.51 -13.34
N MET A 245 5.61 9.44 -12.46
CA MET A 245 6.85 9.50 -11.67
C MET A 245 6.50 9.44 -10.19
N ALA A 246 6.06 8.26 -9.80
CA ALA A 246 5.54 7.97 -8.47
C ALA A 246 6.67 7.46 -7.56
N TRP A 247 6.81 8.07 -6.38
CA TRP A 247 7.79 7.68 -5.38
C TRP A 247 7.11 6.97 -4.23
N SER A 248 7.64 5.81 -3.88
CA SER A 248 7.10 4.96 -2.81
C SER A 248 8.15 4.67 -1.76
N ARG A 249 7.77 4.62 -0.50
CA ARG A 249 8.61 4.16 0.58
C ARG A 249 8.80 2.63 0.48
N PRO A 250 10.04 2.11 0.34
CA PRO A 250 10.31 0.69 0.14
C PRO A 250 9.94 -0.19 1.32
N ILE A 251 9.76 -1.48 1.04
CA ILE A 251 9.49 -2.50 2.08
C ILE A 251 10.63 -2.58 3.12
N ALA A 252 11.87 -2.30 2.74
CA ALA A 252 13.00 -2.25 3.68
C ALA A 252 12.79 -1.17 4.75
N GLU A 253 12.40 0.04 4.35
CA GLU A 253 12.10 1.14 5.29
C GLU A 253 10.85 0.85 6.14
N ILE A 254 9.87 0.15 5.57
CA ILE A 254 8.67 -0.29 6.32
C ILE A 254 9.07 -1.27 7.43
N ARG A 255 9.95 -2.23 7.15
CA ARG A 255 10.43 -3.19 8.14
C ARG A 255 11.21 -2.51 9.27
N ILE A 256 12.13 -1.59 8.90
CA ILE A 256 12.86 -0.81 9.88
C ILE A 256 11.90 -0.05 10.78
N PHE A 257 10.91 0.65 10.20
CA PHE A 257 9.89 1.38 10.95
C PHE A 257 9.11 0.48 11.92
N LEU A 258 8.67 -0.71 11.48
CA LEU A 258 7.93 -1.63 12.32
C LEU A 258 8.79 -2.15 13.49
N ARG A 259 10.05 -2.54 13.24
CA ARG A 259 10.97 -3.05 14.27
C ARG A 259 11.35 -1.98 15.28
N GLU A 260 11.74 -0.78 14.82
CA GLU A 260 12.10 0.34 15.71
C GLU A 260 10.95 0.75 16.64
N ASN A 261 9.70 0.48 16.25
CA ASN A 261 8.51 0.77 17.06
C ASN A 261 7.93 -0.47 17.77
N LYS A 262 8.66 -1.59 17.84
CA LYS A 262 8.25 -2.86 18.52
C LYS A 262 7.05 -3.56 17.87
N TYR A 263 6.86 -3.39 16.57
CA TYR A 263 5.83 -4.08 15.77
C TYR A 263 6.45 -5.15 14.84
N GLY A 264 7.63 -5.68 15.18
CA GLY A 264 8.31 -6.74 14.42
C GLY A 264 7.47 -8.01 14.28
N PHE A 265 6.57 -8.31 15.24
CA PHE A 265 5.66 -9.45 15.16
C PHE A 265 4.77 -9.42 13.89
N ILE A 266 4.46 -8.24 13.33
CA ILE A 266 3.73 -8.11 12.06
C ILE A 266 4.55 -8.72 10.89
N LEU A 267 5.87 -8.76 11.02
CA LEU A 267 6.80 -9.35 10.07
C LEU A 267 7.04 -10.84 10.32
N GLY A 268 6.51 -11.38 11.43
CA GLY A 268 6.77 -12.73 11.92
C GLY A 268 8.04 -12.83 12.76
N ASP A 269 8.60 -11.71 13.21
CA ASP A 269 9.72 -11.72 14.13
C ASP A 269 9.26 -12.30 15.48
N GLU A 270 10.12 -13.08 16.16
CA GLU A 270 9.86 -13.51 17.53
C GLU A 270 9.84 -12.29 18.46
N PRO A 271 8.99 -12.31 19.50
CA PRO A 271 8.98 -11.22 20.48
C PRO A 271 10.37 -11.11 21.12
N GLU A 272 10.87 -9.87 21.24
CA GLU A 272 12.10 -9.63 22.00
C GLU A 272 11.88 -10.14 23.44
N PRO A 273 12.82 -10.90 24.02
CA PRO A 273 12.71 -11.30 25.42
C PRO A 273 12.58 -10.05 26.28
N GLU A 274 11.61 -10.05 27.19
CA GLU A 274 11.47 -8.99 28.18
C GLU A 274 12.81 -8.88 28.90
N GLU A 275 13.42 -7.69 28.87
CA GLU A 275 14.59 -7.41 29.71
C GLU A 275 14.12 -7.58 31.16
N GLU A 276 14.55 -8.66 31.82
CA GLU A 276 14.36 -8.81 33.27
C GLU A 276 14.94 -7.54 33.93
N GLU A 277 14.06 -6.72 34.51
CA GLU A 277 14.51 -5.64 35.38
C GLU A 277 15.40 -6.30 36.46
N VAL A 278 16.72 -6.15 36.32
CA VAL A 278 17.65 -6.53 37.36
C VAL A 278 17.35 -5.59 38.52
N GLU A 279 16.52 -6.06 39.47
CA GLU A 279 16.36 -5.42 40.77
C GLU A 279 17.77 -5.33 41.37
N ASP A 280 18.31 -4.14 41.36
CA ASP A 280 19.61 -3.84 42.00
C ASP A 280 19.39 -3.98 43.53
N ALA A 281 19.63 -5.19 44.01
CA ALA A 281 19.62 -5.49 45.43
C ALA A 281 20.85 -4.87 46.08
N SER A 282 20.74 -3.65 46.57
CA SER A 282 21.68 -2.98 47.43
C SER A 282 21.06 -2.53 48.72
#